data_55d82e6d8e1ab00def45243c01c91089
#
_entry.id   55d82e6d8e1ab00def45243c01c91089
#
_cell.length_a   1.000
_cell.length_b   1.000
_cell.length_c   1.000
_cell.angle_alpha   90.00
_cell.angle_beta   90.00
_cell.angle_gamma   90.00
#
_symmetry.space_group_name_H-M   'P 1'
#
loop_
_entity.id
_entity.type
_entity.pdbx_description
1 polymer ?
#
loop_
_entity_poly.entity_id
_entity_poly.type
_entity_poly.pdbx_seq_one_letter_code
_entity_poly.pdbx_strand_id
1 'polypeptide(L)'
;TYGDTIALLDEPTQEGYTFSGWSDAPITMPAEDIIIEGTFNVNYYALKYIVDNEPFATDSLAYGDTIILREEPQKEDFEFSGWSEVPETMPAHDVEVYGKFFLSSALDNVDVPSEKSQKIIENNQLFIILPNGKKYNAMGKRVK
;
A
#
# COMPACT_ATOMS: atom_id res chain seq x y z
N THR A 1 48.58 -17.93 -23.85
CA THR A 1 49.17 -18.30 -25.15
C THR A 1 48.43 -19.50 -25.75
N TYR A 2 48.68 -19.79 -27.04
CA TYR A 2 48.12 -20.98 -27.70
C TYR A 2 48.39 -22.25 -26.87
N GLY A 3 47.31 -23.01 -26.59
CA GLY A 3 47.36 -24.25 -25.82
C GLY A 3 47.29 -24.07 -24.30
N ASP A 4 47.32 -22.83 -23.77
CA ASP A 4 47.14 -22.59 -22.33
C ASP A 4 45.70 -22.89 -21.90
N THR A 5 45.52 -23.42 -20.69
CA THR A 5 44.20 -23.65 -20.11
C THR A 5 43.47 -22.32 -19.88
N ILE A 6 42.24 -22.23 -20.32
CA ILE A 6 41.38 -21.08 -20.08
C ILE A 6 40.71 -21.26 -18.71
N ALA A 7 40.94 -20.30 -17.82
CA ALA A 7 40.18 -20.15 -16.56
C ALA A 7 39.23 -18.98 -16.72
N LEU A 8 37.92 -19.25 -16.62
CA LEU A 8 36.92 -18.21 -16.63
C LEU A 8 37.00 -17.36 -15.34
N LEU A 9 36.67 -16.09 -15.46
CA LEU A 9 36.55 -15.21 -14.31
C LEU A 9 35.32 -15.60 -13.50
N ASP A 10 35.35 -15.24 -12.21
CA ASP A 10 34.17 -15.34 -11.36
C ASP A 10 32.99 -14.59 -11.99
N GLU A 11 31.77 -15.11 -11.78
CA GLU A 11 30.57 -14.47 -12.30
C GLU A 11 30.36 -13.12 -11.61
N PRO A 12 30.19 -12.03 -12.39
CA PRO A 12 29.90 -10.73 -11.83
C PRO A 12 28.49 -10.69 -11.21
N THR A 13 28.29 -9.88 -10.18
CA THR A 13 27.00 -9.66 -9.53
C THR A 13 26.54 -8.23 -9.76
N GLN A 14 25.22 -8.05 -9.97
CA GLN A 14 24.58 -6.75 -10.10
C GLN A 14 23.23 -6.79 -9.38
N GLU A 15 22.99 -5.80 -8.51
CA GLU A 15 21.73 -5.70 -7.78
C GLU A 15 20.53 -5.63 -8.73
N GLY A 16 19.51 -6.41 -8.46
CA GLY A 16 18.30 -6.47 -9.28
C GLY A 16 18.43 -7.24 -10.58
N TYR A 17 19.59 -7.88 -10.83
CA TYR A 17 19.83 -8.64 -12.04
C TYR A 17 20.40 -10.02 -11.73
N THR A 18 20.17 -10.96 -12.65
CA THR A 18 20.76 -12.29 -12.64
C THR A 18 21.69 -12.42 -13.83
N PHE A 19 22.94 -12.84 -13.58
CA PHE A 19 23.91 -13.08 -14.65
C PHE A 19 23.56 -14.36 -15.40
N SER A 20 23.66 -14.33 -16.72
CA SER A 20 23.31 -15.47 -17.60
C SER A 20 24.28 -16.65 -17.51
N GLY A 21 25.42 -16.46 -16.86
CA GLY A 21 26.62 -17.29 -17.02
C GLY A 21 27.48 -16.83 -18.20
N TRP A 22 28.69 -17.30 -18.22
CA TRP A 22 29.61 -17.10 -19.36
C TRP A 22 29.20 -17.99 -20.53
N SER A 23 29.40 -17.52 -21.77
CA SER A 23 29.25 -18.34 -22.97
C SER A 23 30.22 -19.52 -22.97
N ASP A 24 29.94 -20.54 -23.79
CA ASP A 24 30.83 -21.68 -23.93
C ASP A 24 32.23 -21.25 -24.34
N ALA A 25 33.21 -21.77 -23.65
CA ALA A 25 34.64 -21.52 -23.91
C ALA A 25 35.36 -22.84 -24.09
N PRO A 26 36.32 -22.91 -25.03
CA PRO A 26 37.19 -24.09 -25.15
C PRO A 26 38.04 -24.27 -23.90
N ILE A 27 38.46 -25.50 -23.60
CA ILE A 27 39.31 -25.81 -22.43
C ILE A 27 40.68 -25.16 -22.54
N THR A 28 41.19 -25.06 -23.76
CA THR A 28 42.50 -24.48 -24.05
C THR A 28 42.43 -23.40 -25.12
N MET A 29 43.32 -22.44 -25.03
CA MET A 29 43.38 -21.31 -25.95
C MET A 29 43.68 -21.77 -27.37
N PRO A 30 42.79 -21.53 -28.37
CA PRO A 30 43.03 -21.84 -29.78
C PRO A 30 44.09 -20.92 -30.39
N ALA A 31 44.42 -21.16 -31.65
CA ALA A 31 45.38 -20.32 -32.43
C ALA A 31 44.72 -19.01 -32.96
N GLU A 32 43.54 -18.67 -32.46
CA GLU A 32 42.79 -17.48 -32.83
C GLU A 32 42.20 -16.79 -31.56
N ASP A 33 41.84 -15.54 -31.70
CA ASP A 33 41.18 -14.81 -30.62
C ASP A 33 39.77 -15.36 -30.37
N ILE A 34 39.40 -15.49 -29.12
CA ILE A 34 38.04 -15.88 -28.69
C ILE A 34 37.41 -14.77 -27.88
N ILE A 35 36.09 -14.66 -27.98
CA ILE A 35 35.24 -13.77 -27.18
C ILE A 35 34.39 -14.64 -26.28
N ILE A 36 34.41 -14.35 -24.98
CA ILE A 36 33.57 -14.98 -23.97
C ILE A 36 32.63 -13.91 -23.44
N GLU A 37 31.34 -14.12 -23.58
CA GLU A 37 30.32 -13.14 -23.27
C GLU A 37 29.39 -13.65 -22.19
N GLY A 38 28.78 -12.74 -21.47
CA GLY A 38 27.68 -12.97 -20.55
C GLY A 38 26.81 -11.74 -20.49
N THR A 39 25.54 -11.93 -20.11
CA THR A 39 24.54 -10.86 -20.04
C THR A 39 23.88 -10.83 -18.67
N PHE A 40 23.34 -9.68 -18.29
CA PHE A 40 22.50 -9.53 -17.12
C PHE A 40 21.04 -9.50 -17.53
N ASN A 41 20.22 -10.33 -16.89
CA ASN A 41 18.77 -10.35 -17.02
C ASN A 41 18.15 -9.63 -15.83
N VAL A 42 17.25 -8.68 -16.06
CA VAL A 42 16.54 -7.99 -15.00
C VAL A 42 15.66 -8.96 -14.21
N ASN A 43 15.68 -8.84 -12.88
CA ASN A 43 14.82 -9.61 -12.01
C ASN A 43 13.47 -8.92 -11.82
N TYR A 44 12.43 -9.72 -11.59
CA TYR A 44 11.08 -9.26 -11.30
C TYR A 44 10.76 -9.53 -9.83
N TYR A 45 10.06 -8.58 -9.22
CA TYR A 45 9.64 -8.64 -7.82
C TYR A 45 8.15 -8.39 -7.69
N ALA A 46 7.55 -8.93 -6.64
CA ALA A 46 6.13 -8.81 -6.40
C ALA A 46 5.79 -7.48 -5.69
N LEU A 47 4.78 -6.78 -6.21
CA LEU A 47 4.08 -5.69 -5.53
C LEU A 47 2.77 -6.25 -5.00
N LYS A 48 2.69 -6.49 -3.68
CA LYS A 48 1.58 -7.17 -3.02
C LYS A 48 0.66 -6.15 -2.36
N TYR A 49 -0.61 -6.16 -2.72
CA TYR A 49 -1.64 -5.30 -2.13
C TYR A 49 -2.39 -6.07 -1.04
N ILE A 50 -2.48 -5.47 0.14
CA ILE A 50 -3.10 -6.03 1.33
C ILE A 50 -4.18 -5.07 1.82
N VAL A 51 -5.42 -5.54 1.91
CA VAL A 51 -6.57 -4.77 2.37
C VAL A 51 -7.18 -5.45 3.59
N ASP A 52 -7.37 -4.72 4.69
CA ASP A 52 -7.90 -5.25 5.96
C ASP A 52 -7.11 -6.48 6.49
N ASN A 53 -5.79 -6.50 6.25
CA ASN A 53 -4.85 -7.59 6.55
C ASN A 53 -5.06 -8.86 5.71
N GLU A 54 -5.84 -8.81 4.63
CA GLU A 54 -6.04 -9.91 3.70
C GLU A 54 -5.40 -9.60 2.33
N PRO A 55 -4.83 -10.60 1.65
CA PRO A 55 -4.30 -10.41 0.31
C PRO A 55 -5.39 -9.95 -0.66
N PHE A 56 -5.15 -8.82 -1.34
CA PHE A 56 -6.10 -8.25 -2.30
C PHE A 56 -5.67 -8.48 -3.75
N ALA A 57 -4.42 -8.17 -4.08
CA ALA A 57 -3.88 -8.32 -5.44
C ALA A 57 -2.35 -8.43 -5.40
N THR A 58 -1.76 -8.86 -6.51
CA THR A 58 -0.30 -8.89 -6.69
C THR A 58 0.03 -8.50 -8.13
N ASP A 59 0.97 -7.60 -8.29
CA ASP A 59 1.58 -7.24 -9.57
C ASP A 59 3.04 -7.70 -9.59
N SER A 60 3.62 -7.86 -10.78
CA SER A 60 5.02 -8.20 -10.97
C SER A 60 5.68 -7.10 -11.77
N LEU A 61 6.69 -6.47 -11.22
CA LEU A 61 7.44 -5.37 -11.83
C LEU A 61 8.92 -5.74 -11.93
N ALA A 62 9.59 -5.26 -12.99
CA ALA A 62 11.02 -5.40 -13.09
C ALA A 62 11.73 -4.47 -12.09
N TYR A 63 12.91 -4.85 -11.66
CA TYR A 63 13.78 -3.98 -10.87
C TYR A 63 13.96 -2.61 -11.54
N GLY A 64 13.72 -1.53 -10.80
CA GLY A 64 13.83 -0.16 -11.27
C GLY A 64 12.61 0.39 -12.00
N ASP A 65 11.59 -0.43 -12.29
CA ASP A 65 10.34 0.07 -12.87
C ASP A 65 9.65 1.05 -11.91
N THR A 66 9.04 2.10 -12.46
CA THR A 66 8.22 3.03 -11.67
C THR A 66 7.00 2.32 -11.12
N ILE A 67 6.76 2.44 -9.81
CA ILE A 67 5.58 1.87 -9.15
C ILE A 67 4.39 2.80 -9.39
N ILE A 68 3.37 2.29 -10.09
CA ILE A 68 2.08 2.94 -10.25
C ILE A 68 1.06 2.10 -9.50
N LEU A 69 0.51 2.66 -8.42
CA LEU A 69 -0.46 1.94 -7.58
C LEU A 69 -1.77 1.74 -8.33
N ARG A 70 -2.45 0.64 -8.01
CA ARG A 70 -3.80 0.35 -8.50
C ARG A 70 -4.80 1.38 -8.01
N GLU A 71 -5.91 1.52 -8.74
CA GLU A 71 -7.06 2.29 -8.28
C GLU A 71 -7.54 1.76 -6.92
N GLU A 72 -8.06 2.68 -6.10
CA GLU A 72 -8.57 2.34 -4.78
C GLU A 72 -9.81 1.45 -4.90
N PRO A 73 -9.86 0.33 -4.16
CA PRO A 73 -11.03 -0.53 -4.15
C PRO A 73 -12.24 0.19 -3.54
N GLN A 74 -13.42 -0.09 -4.07
CA GLN A 74 -14.68 0.48 -3.61
C GLN A 74 -15.47 -0.57 -2.83
N LYS A 75 -16.11 -0.15 -1.73
CA LYS A 75 -17.00 -0.98 -0.93
C LYS A 75 -18.16 -0.14 -0.42
N GLU A 76 -19.40 -0.61 -0.64
CA GLU A 76 -20.62 0.08 -0.21
C GLU A 76 -20.58 0.36 1.30
N ASP A 77 -20.98 1.56 1.71
CA ASP A 77 -20.99 2.06 3.10
C ASP A 77 -19.61 2.16 3.77
N PHE A 78 -18.52 2.00 3.02
CA PHE A 78 -17.17 2.13 3.54
C PHE A 78 -16.35 3.14 2.74
N GLU A 79 -15.41 3.80 3.43
CA GLU A 79 -14.37 4.63 2.84
C GLU A 79 -13.04 3.89 2.88
N PHE A 80 -12.24 4.06 1.84
CA PHE A 80 -10.90 3.50 1.78
C PHE A 80 -9.88 4.48 2.34
N SER A 81 -8.90 3.99 3.11
CA SER A 81 -7.86 4.81 3.76
C SER A 81 -6.86 5.46 2.79
N GLY A 82 -6.91 5.08 1.52
CA GLY A 82 -5.80 5.25 0.60
C GLY A 82 -4.75 4.14 0.77
N TRP A 83 -3.88 3.99 -0.23
CA TRP A 83 -2.75 3.07 -0.17
C TRP A 83 -1.61 3.64 0.68
N SER A 84 -0.86 2.78 1.35
CA SER A 84 0.35 3.17 2.08
C SER A 84 1.42 3.72 1.14
N GLU A 85 2.36 4.47 1.69
CA GLU A 85 3.54 4.92 0.95
C GLU A 85 4.38 3.73 0.45
N VAL A 86 4.92 3.87 -0.74
CA VAL A 86 5.80 2.90 -1.39
C VAL A 86 7.00 3.63 -2.02
N PRO A 87 8.10 2.93 -2.32
CA PRO A 87 9.19 3.50 -3.11
C PRO A 87 8.70 4.00 -4.48
N GLU A 88 9.37 4.98 -5.05
CA GLU A 88 9.07 5.49 -6.41
C GLU A 88 9.32 4.43 -7.49
N THR A 89 10.33 3.60 -7.29
CA THR A 89 10.70 2.52 -8.21
C THR A 89 10.84 1.19 -7.50
N MET A 90 10.65 0.09 -8.23
CA MET A 90 10.70 -1.28 -7.70
C MET A 90 12.12 -1.63 -7.22
N PRO A 91 12.32 -1.88 -5.92
CA PRO A 91 13.61 -2.28 -5.35
C PRO A 91 13.93 -3.75 -5.68
N ALA A 92 15.13 -4.21 -5.29
CA ALA A 92 15.57 -5.60 -5.49
C ALA A 92 14.95 -6.58 -4.47
N HIS A 93 13.69 -6.36 -4.09
CA HIS A 93 12.88 -7.22 -3.20
C HIS A 93 11.40 -6.95 -3.38
N ASP A 94 10.54 -7.86 -2.90
CA ASP A 94 9.09 -7.66 -2.90
C ASP A 94 8.69 -6.44 -2.05
N VAL A 95 7.65 -5.74 -2.49
CA VAL A 95 7.05 -4.59 -1.81
C VAL A 95 5.61 -4.92 -1.40
N GLU A 96 5.23 -4.54 -0.19
CA GLU A 96 3.85 -4.67 0.31
C GLU A 96 3.19 -3.30 0.43
N VAL A 97 1.97 -3.22 -0.05
CA VAL A 97 1.12 -2.02 -0.07
C VAL A 97 -0.13 -2.29 0.76
N TYR A 98 -0.38 -1.43 1.73
CA TYR A 98 -1.47 -1.61 2.67
C TYR A 98 -2.58 -0.59 2.47
N GLY A 99 -3.82 -1.03 2.64
CA GLY A 99 -5.01 -0.21 2.72
C GLY A 99 -6.03 -0.80 3.67
N LYS A 100 -6.98 0.02 4.14
CA LYS A 100 -8.04 -0.40 5.05
C LYS A 100 -9.36 0.23 4.67
N PHE A 101 -10.44 -0.48 4.94
CA PHE A 101 -11.79 0.08 4.92
C PHE A 101 -12.23 0.48 6.32
N PHE A 102 -12.93 1.59 6.43
CA PHE A 102 -13.64 2.03 7.64
C PHE A 102 -15.04 2.47 7.25
N LEU A 103 -15.98 2.31 8.17
CA LEU A 103 -17.36 2.73 7.93
C LEU A 103 -17.38 4.19 7.55
N SER A 104 -18.00 4.51 6.42
CA SER A 104 -18.31 5.89 6.07
C SER A 104 -19.22 6.43 7.17
N SER A 105 -18.76 7.47 7.86
CA SER A 105 -19.60 8.20 8.80
C SER A 105 -20.62 9.00 8.00
N ALA A 106 -21.60 8.32 7.43
CA ALA A 106 -22.80 8.94 6.89
C ALA A 106 -23.63 9.55 8.03
N LEU A 107 -22.99 10.36 8.89
CA LEU A 107 -23.65 11.23 9.85
C LEU A 107 -24.11 12.55 9.21
N ASP A 108 -24.06 12.67 7.87
CA ASP A 108 -24.46 13.87 7.18
C ASP A 108 -25.90 13.85 6.65
N ASN A 109 -26.70 12.81 6.94
CA ASN A 109 -28.15 12.85 6.67
C ASN A 109 -28.93 11.96 7.63
N VAL A 110 -28.67 12.04 8.90
CA VAL A 110 -29.77 11.89 9.83
C VAL A 110 -30.54 13.23 9.75
N ASP A 111 -31.60 13.22 9.01
CA ASP A 111 -32.65 14.20 9.13
C ASP A 111 -33.20 14.06 10.55
N VAL A 112 -32.45 14.59 11.52
CA VAL A 112 -32.89 14.78 12.87
C VAL A 112 -33.98 15.84 12.70
N PRO A 113 -35.26 15.51 12.91
CA PRO A 113 -36.28 16.54 12.94
C PRO A 113 -35.75 17.64 13.85
N SER A 114 -35.65 18.83 13.33
CA SER A 114 -35.10 20.02 13.98
C SER A 114 -36.00 20.46 15.17
N GLU A 115 -36.20 19.56 16.09
CA GLU A 115 -36.78 19.86 17.39
C GLU A 115 -35.62 20.01 18.38
N LYS A 116 -35.04 21.21 18.33
CA LYS A 116 -33.94 21.57 19.23
C LYS A 116 -34.49 21.61 20.65
N SER A 117 -33.88 20.84 21.56
CA SER A 117 -34.06 21.07 22.99
C SER A 117 -33.67 22.52 23.32
N GLN A 118 -34.56 23.24 23.97
CA GLN A 118 -34.36 24.64 24.36
C GLN A 118 -33.77 24.70 25.76
N LYS A 119 -32.71 25.49 25.94
CA LYS A 119 -32.20 25.88 27.25
C LYS A 119 -32.87 27.17 27.67
N ILE A 120 -33.59 27.17 28.80
CA ILE A 120 -34.20 28.36 29.38
C ILE A 120 -33.71 28.58 30.82
N ILE A 121 -33.66 29.83 31.23
CA ILE A 121 -33.33 30.23 32.61
C ILE A 121 -34.59 30.86 33.20
N GLU A 122 -35.15 30.25 34.24
CA GLU A 122 -36.23 30.76 35.01
C GLU A 122 -35.83 30.82 36.51
N ASN A 123 -36.11 31.92 37.16
CA ASN A 123 -35.77 32.11 38.59
C ASN A 123 -34.31 31.78 38.93
N ASN A 124 -33.40 32.17 38.03
CA ASN A 124 -31.95 31.91 38.13
C ASN A 124 -31.57 30.41 38.12
N GLN A 125 -32.42 29.55 37.61
CA GLN A 125 -32.20 28.12 37.42
C GLN A 125 -32.23 27.75 35.94
N LEU A 126 -31.30 26.86 35.51
CA LEU A 126 -31.21 26.34 34.13
C LEU A 126 -32.20 25.17 33.97
N PHE A 127 -33.01 25.22 32.94
CA PHE A 127 -33.87 24.14 32.51
C PHE A 127 -33.60 23.78 31.04
N ILE A 128 -33.81 22.51 30.73
CA ILE A 128 -33.76 21.97 29.37
C ILE A 128 -35.20 21.50 29.02
N ILE A 129 -35.76 22.05 27.96
CA ILE A 129 -37.03 21.60 27.39
C ILE A 129 -36.68 20.69 26.20
N LEU A 130 -37.11 19.43 26.28
CA LEU A 130 -36.97 18.50 25.18
C LEU A 130 -38.05 18.75 24.12
N PRO A 131 -37.88 18.28 22.89
CA PRO A 131 -38.82 18.43 21.79
C PRO A 131 -40.27 17.94 22.14
N ASN A 132 -40.37 16.97 23.01
CA ASN A 132 -41.64 16.43 23.49
C ASN A 132 -42.29 17.28 24.60
N GLY A 133 -41.83 18.53 24.82
CA GLY A 133 -42.34 19.47 25.80
C GLY A 133 -42.01 19.16 27.26
N LYS A 134 -41.22 18.13 27.53
CA LYS A 134 -40.82 17.79 28.90
C LYS A 134 -39.68 18.68 29.35
N LYS A 135 -39.84 19.28 30.57
CA LYS A 135 -38.90 20.18 31.20
C LYS A 135 -38.07 19.45 32.25
N TYR A 136 -36.73 19.67 32.24
CA TYR A 136 -35.79 19.07 33.18
C TYR A 136 -34.90 20.15 33.78
N ASN A 137 -34.55 20.02 35.07
CA ASN A 137 -33.59 20.91 35.71
C ASN A 137 -32.16 20.51 35.38
N ALA A 138 -31.18 21.31 35.81
CA ALA A 138 -29.73 21.05 35.58
C ALA A 138 -29.23 19.71 36.17
N MET A 139 -29.95 19.11 37.11
CA MET A 139 -29.65 17.81 37.69
C MET A 139 -30.35 16.65 36.96
N GLY A 140 -31.00 16.91 35.81
CA GLY A 140 -31.71 15.90 35.03
C GLY A 140 -33.05 15.45 35.62
N LYS A 141 -33.59 16.12 36.66
CA LYS A 141 -34.87 15.80 37.26
C LYS A 141 -36.01 16.51 36.51
N ARG A 142 -37.01 15.73 36.13
CA ARG A 142 -38.24 16.27 35.47
C ARG A 142 -38.97 17.21 36.38
N VAL A 143 -39.33 18.36 35.84
CA VAL A 143 -40.15 19.40 36.53
C VAL A 143 -41.51 19.43 35.85
N LYS A 144 -42.59 19.55 36.67
CA LYS A 144 -43.96 19.70 36.15
C LYS A 144 -44.20 21.12 35.65
#